data_21ad62dbdf3b18b797d5b5e1e4a2aba0
#
_entry.id   21ad62dbdf3b18b797d5b5e1e4a2aba0
#
_cell.length_a   1.000
_cell.length_b   1.000
_cell.length_c   1.000
_cell.angle_alpha   90.00
_cell.angle_beta   90.00
_cell.angle_gamma   90.00
#
_symmetry.space_group_name_H-M   'P 1'
#
loop_
_entity.id
_entity.type
_entity.pdbx_description
1 polymer ?
#
loop_
_entity_poly.entity_id
_entity_poly.type
_entity_poly.pdbx_seq_one_letter_code
_entity_poly.pdbx_strand_id
1 'polypeptide(L)'
;LDLLKQIQGVGIDGVVSVQASQSLKATATLLSHAEEHEFIMGVVGWFPLTDPSVGSILEQYTSNRWLKGVRHVVQDEPNDRFIMGSDFNRGVSLLKELNLVYDILIYERQLSASIEFVDQHPDLVFVLDHVAKPRIKDALFDKVLRDNCTPGAIMPP
;
A
#
# COMPACT_ATOMS: atom_id res chain seq x y z
N LEU A 1 -8.51 0.65 25.61
CA LEU A 1 -7.49 0.62 24.57
C LEU A 1 -6.71 1.92 24.62
N ASP A 2 -5.40 1.84 24.85
CA ASP A 2 -4.55 3.03 25.03
C ASP A 2 -4.51 3.90 23.75
N LEU A 3 -4.55 3.29 22.57
CA LEU A 3 -4.57 3.99 21.29
C LEU A 3 -5.80 4.91 21.16
N LEU A 4 -7.00 4.42 21.48
CA LEU A 4 -8.23 5.22 21.35
C LEU A 4 -8.17 6.51 22.19
N LYS A 5 -7.66 6.43 23.41
CA LYS A 5 -7.49 7.62 24.28
C LYS A 5 -6.50 8.61 23.68
N GLN A 6 -5.41 8.12 23.07
CA GLN A 6 -4.39 8.98 22.46
C GLN A 6 -4.93 9.71 21.23
N ILE A 7 -5.61 9.03 20.32
CA ILE A 7 -6.16 9.64 19.09
C ILE A 7 -7.26 10.65 19.42
N GLN A 8 -8.16 10.33 20.36
CA GLN A 8 -9.22 11.25 20.82
C GLN A 8 -8.65 12.51 21.45
N GLY A 9 -7.57 12.38 22.24
CA GLY A 9 -6.90 13.51 22.90
C GLY A 9 -6.30 14.54 21.94
N VAL A 10 -6.08 14.20 20.68
CA VAL A 10 -5.51 15.06 19.64
C VAL A 10 -6.48 15.34 18.48
N GLY A 11 -7.75 14.99 18.63
CA GLY A 11 -8.80 15.31 17.66
C GLY A 11 -8.75 14.46 16.38
N ILE A 12 -8.24 13.22 16.45
CA ILE A 12 -8.24 12.25 15.35
C ILE A 12 -9.52 11.41 15.46
N ASP A 13 -10.31 11.36 14.39
CA ASP A 13 -11.58 10.65 14.33
C ASP A 13 -11.45 9.14 14.19
N GLY A 14 -10.38 8.68 13.54
CA GLY A 14 -10.14 7.26 13.32
C GLY A 14 -8.79 6.96 12.68
N VAL A 15 -8.49 5.68 12.51
CA VAL A 15 -7.23 5.19 11.95
C VAL A 15 -7.46 4.17 10.84
N VAL A 16 -6.48 4.01 9.97
CA VAL A 16 -6.37 2.88 9.04
C VAL A 16 -5.32 1.91 9.57
N SER A 17 -5.70 0.66 9.75
CA SER A 17 -4.77 -0.40 10.14
C SER A 17 -4.05 -0.95 8.92
N VAL A 18 -2.73 -0.87 8.92
CA VAL A 18 -1.89 -1.33 7.80
C VAL A 18 -1.10 -2.56 8.21
N GLN A 19 -1.01 -3.53 7.31
CA GLN A 19 -0.30 -4.79 7.55
C GLN A 19 1.17 -4.55 7.98
N ALA A 20 1.64 -5.34 8.93
CA ALA A 20 3.04 -5.41 9.38
C ALA A 20 3.69 -6.77 9.07
N SER A 21 2.89 -7.76 8.64
CA SER A 21 3.34 -9.10 8.31
C SER A 21 2.71 -9.55 6.98
N GLN A 22 3.52 -10.17 6.12
CA GLN A 22 3.10 -10.66 4.81
C GLN A 22 2.40 -12.02 4.93
N SER A 23 1.18 -12.02 5.49
CA SER A 23 0.37 -13.24 5.61
C SER A 23 -1.13 -12.94 5.60
N LEU A 24 -1.92 -13.84 5.02
CA LEU A 24 -3.40 -13.78 5.03
C LEU A 24 -3.95 -13.83 6.46
N LYS A 25 -3.27 -14.56 7.35
CA LYS A 25 -3.66 -14.61 8.78
C LYS A 25 -3.57 -13.23 9.43
N ALA A 26 -2.52 -12.46 9.15
CA ALA A 26 -2.39 -11.09 9.66
C ALA A 26 -3.48 -10.19 9.08
N THR A 27 -3.78 -10.28 7.79
CA THR A 27 -4.89 -9.56 7.16
C THR A 27 -6.22 -9.88 7.84
N ALA A 28 -6.56 -11.16 8.05
CA ALA A 28 -7.77 -11.57 8.74
C ALA A 28 -7.85 -11.02 10.18
N THR A 29 -6.74 -11.01 10.91
CA THR A 29 -6.67 -10.43 12.26
C THR A 29 -6.95 -8.92 12.24
N LEU A 30 -6.39 -8.17 11.29
CA LEU A 30 -6.67 -6.72 11.18
C LEU A 30 -8.12 -6.45 10.85
N LEU A 31 -8.73 -7.24 9.97
CA LEU A 31 -10.15 -7.12 9.63
C LEU A 31 -11.04 -7.42 10.83
N SER A 32 -10.74 -8.47 11.63
CA SER A 32 -11.46 -8.75 12.89
C SER A 32 -11.36 -7.58 13.87
N HIS A 33 -10.19 -6.97 14.02
CA HIS A 33 -10.04 -5.79 14.87
C HIS A 33 -10.88 -4.60 14.37
N ALA A 34 -10.97 -4.41 13.05
CA ALA A 34 -11.79 -3.34 12.49
C ALA A 34 -13.29 -3.56 12.71
N GLU A 35 -13.73 -4.81 12.74
CA GLU A 35 -15.11 -5.17 13.08
C GLU A 35 -15.42 -4.93 14.57
N GLU A 36 -14.44 -5.12 15.44
CA GLU A 36 -14.58 -4.97 16.90
C GLU A 36 -14.42 -3.52 17.39
N HIS A 37 -13.79 -2.64 16.58
CA HIS A 37 -13.39 -1.30 17.02
C HIS A 37 -13.74 -0.23 16.00
N GLU A 38 -14.77 0.56 16.28
CA GLU A 38 -15.32 1.60 15.39
C GLU A 38 -14.32 2.69 14.97
N PHE A 39 -13.27 2.93 15.76
CA PHE A 39 -12.23 3.89 15.41
C PHE A 39 -11.27 3.39 14.31
N ILE A 40 -11.30 2.10 13.95
CA ILE A 40 -10.58 1.56 12.80
C ILE A 40 -11.48 1.70 11.57
N MET A 41 -11.19 2.66 10.73
CA MET A 41 -12.02 3.02 9.57
C MET A 41 -11.69 2.24 8.29
N GLY A 42 -10.57 1.53 8.29
CA GLY A 42 -10.14 0.71 7.16
C GLY A 42 -8.92 -0.13 7.47
N VAL A 43 -8.68 -1.09 6.59
CA VAL A 43 -7.55 -2.02 6.66
C VAL A 43 -6.84 -2.05 5.31
N VAL A 44 -5.53 -1.90 5.33
CA VAL A 44 -4.65 -2.24 4.21
C VAL A 44 -4.01 -3.58 4.54
N GLY A 45 -4.44 -4.62 3.83
CA GLY A 45 -4.02 -6.01 4.06
C GLY A 45 -2.84 -6.43 3.18
N TRP A 46 -2.39 -7.66 3.36
CA TRP A 46 -1.44 -8.31 2.46
C TRP A 46 -2.10 -9.50 1.76
N PHE A 47 -1.78 -9.64 0.47
CA PHE A 47 -2.19 -10.77 -0.37
C PHE A 47 -1.01 -11.25 -1.21
N PRO A 48 -0.96 -12.55 -1.57
CA PRO A 48 0.13 -13.12 -2.37
C PRO A 48 0.01 -12.71 -3.85
N LEU A 49 0.28 -11.45 -4.18
CA LEU A 49 0.03 -10.85 -5.51
C LEU A 49 0.73 -11.55 -6.66
N THR A 50 1.83 -12.26 -6.40
CA THR A 50 2.53 -13.07 -7.42
C THR A 50 1.91 -14.45 -7.64
N ASP A 51 1.02 -14.89 -6.74
CA ASP A 51 0.38 -16.21 -6.84
C ASP A 51 -0.68 -16.20 -7.97
N PRO A 52 -0.70 -17.21 -8.85
CA PRO A 52 -1.73 -17.33 -9.88
C PRO A 52 -3.18 -17.39 -9.35
N SER A 53 -3.36 -17.87 -8.13
CA SER A 53 -4.67 -18.00 -7.47
C SER A 53 -5.11 -16.74 -6.73
N VAL A 54 -4.34 -15.65 -6.74
CA VAL A 54 -4.62 -14.44 -5.94
C VAL A 54 -6.02 -13.86 -6.20
N GLY A 55 -6.53 -13.95 -7.43
CA GLY A 55 -7.90 -13.50 -7.75
C GLY A 55 -8.94 -14.20 -6.89
N SER A 56 -8.93 -15.53 -6.86
CA SER A 56 -9.85 -16.32 -6.02
C SER A 56 -9.66 -16.09 -4.51
N ILE A 57 -8.44 -15.74 -4.09
CA ILE A 57 -8.17 -15.37 -2.69
C ILE A 57 -8.79 -14.00 -2.38
N LEU A 58 -8.56 -13.00 -3.24
CA LEU A 58 -9.10 -11.65 -3.07
C LEU A 58 -10.64 -11.66 -3.05
N GLU A 59 -11.27 -12.44 -3.92
CA GLU A 59 -12.74 -12.57 -3.98
C GLU A 59 -13.36 -12.94 -2.63
N GLN A 60 -12.67 -13.74 -1.80
CA GLN A 60 -13.16 -14.13 -0.47
C GLN A 60 -13.25 -12.96 0.51
N TYR A 61 -12.55 -11.85 0.22
CA TYR A 61 -12.48 -10.67 1.07
C TYR A 61 -13.27 -9.47 0.53
N THR A 62 -13.80 -9.54 -0.70
CA THR A 62 -14.48 -8.40 -1.36
C THR A 62 -15.74 -7.92 -0.63
N SER A 63 -16.42 -8.80 0.11
CA SER A 63 -17.58 -8.45 0.92
C SER A 63 -17.21 -7.73 2.22
N ASN A 64 -15.93 -7.74 2.62
CA ASN A 64 -15.50 -7.10 3.85
C ASN A 64 -15.33 -5.59 3.63
N ARG A 65 -16.27 -4.81 4.17
CA ARG A 65 -16.32 -3.35 4.01
C ARG A 65 -15.09 -2.61 4.56
N TRP A 66 -14.33 -3.25 5.44
CA TRP A 66 -13.16 -2.67 6.08
C TRP A 66 -11.89 -2.80 5.23
N LEU A 67 -11.82 -3.76 4.30
CA LEU A 67 -10.69 -3.87 3.39
C LEU A 67 -10.71 -2.69 2.41
N LYS A 68 -9.67 -1.86 2.45
CA LYS A 68 -9.54 -0.65 1.62
C LYS A 68 -8.37 -0.74 0.64
N GLY A 69 -7.36 -1.51 0.96
CA GLY A 69 -6.18 -1.59 0.13
C GLY A 69 -5.33 -2.81 0.40
N VAL A 70 -4.30 -2.94 -0.40
CA VAL A 70 -3.32 -4.02 -0.35
C VAL A 70 -1.92 -3.41 -0.34
N ARG A 71 -1.02 -3.99 0.45
CA ARG A 71 0.39 -3.61 0.51
C ARG A 71 1.29 -4.84 0.49
N HIS A 72 2.32 -4.80 -0.34
CA HIS A 72 3.45 -5.72 -0.31
C HIS A 72 4.71 -4.98 0.16
N VAL A 73 5.60 -5.65 0.89
CA VAL A 73 6.85 -5.04 1.40
C VAL A 73 7.93 -5.09 0.31
N VAL A 74 7.73 -4.29 -0.76
CA VAL A 74 8.64 -4.24 -1.93
C VAL A 74 10.02 -3.77 -1.54
N GLN A 75 10.15 -2.93 -0.52
CA GLN A 75 11.44 -2.43 -0.02
C GLN A 75 12.43 -3.54 0.36
N ASP A 76 11.94 -4.69 0.82
CA ASP A 76 12.77 -5.80 1.33
C ASP A 76 13.03 -6.87 0.25
N GLU A 77 12.48 -6.69 -0.95
CA GLU A 77 12.75 -7.57 -2.08
C GLU A 77 14.20 -7.39 -2.59
N PRO A 78 14.90 -8.49 -2.90
CA PRO A 78 16.31 -8.42 -3.32
C PRO A 78 16.50 -7.78 -4.70
N ASN A 79 15.46 -7.75 -5.52
CA ASN A 79 15.46 -7.10 -6.83
C ASN A 79 14.78 -5.73 -6.74
N ASP A 80 15.52 -4.65 -6.98
CA ASP A 80 14.96 -3.30 -6.96
C ASP A 80 13.85 -3.06 -7.99
N ARG A 81 13.74 -3.89 -9.01
CA ARG A 81 12.67 -3.88 -10.01
C ARG A 81 11.62 -4.97 -9.78
N PHE A 82 11.52 -5.54 -8.58
CA PHE A 82 10.53 -6.56 -8.23
C PHE A 82 9.11 -6.13 -8.62
N ILE A 83 8.76 -4.88 -8.34
CA ILE A 83 7.44 -4.31 -8.63
C ILE A 83 7.06 -4.38 -10.13
N MET A 84 8.05 -4.46 -11.03
CA MET A 84 7.87 -4.60 -12.48
C MET A 84 7.67 -6.05 -12.94
N GLY A 85 7.74 -7.02 -12.04
CA GLY A 85 7.55 -8.44 -12.38
C GLY A 85 6.14 -8.71 -12.94
N SER A 86 6.05 -9.51 -14.01
CA SER A 86 4.78 -9.79 -14.72
C SER A 86 3.72 -10.41 -13.80
N ASP A 87 4.12 -11.33 -12.92
CA ASP A 87 3.20 -11.98 -11.99
C ASP A 87 2.67 -11.01 -10.95
N PHE A 88 3.53 -10.10 -10.45
CA PHE A 88 3.15 -9.06 -9.52
C PHE A 88 2.17 -8.07 -10.16
N ASN A 89 2.47 -7.60 -11.37
CA ASN A 89 1.61 -6.69 -12.15
C ASN A 89 0.24 -7.32 -12.43
N ARG A 90 0.21 -8.61 -12.80
CA ARG A 90 -1.05 -9.35 -12.97
C ARG A 90 -1.90 -9.30 -11.69
N GLY A 91 -1.30 -9.58 -10.52
CA GLY A 91 -2.03 -9.56 -9.25
C GLY A 91 -2.51 -8.16 -8.86
N VAL A 92 -1.69 -7.14 -9.07
CA VAL A 92 -2.05 -5.75 -8.78
C VAL A 92 -3.17 -5.24 -9.70
N SER A 93 -3.20 -5.63 -10.98
CA SER A 93 -4.24 -5.21 -11.91
C SER A 93 -5.66 -5.63 -11.48
N LEU A 94 -5.79 -6.68 -10.68
CA LEU A 94 -7.09 -7.14 -10.16
C LEU A 94 -7.67 -6.17 -9.11
N LEU A 95 -6.85 -5.37 -8.45
CA LEU A 95 -7.28 -4.49 -7.35
C LEU A 95 -8.24 -3.40 -7.83
N LYS A 96 -8.10 -2.94 -9.08
CA LYS A 96 -8.99 -1.94 -9.69
C LYS A 96 -10.45 -2.41 -9.69
N GLU A 97 -10.71 -3.63 -10.16
CA GLU A 97 -12.07 -4.17 -10.25
C GLU A 97 -12.71 -4.37 -8.88
N LEU A 98 -11.88 -4.49 -7.85
CA LEU A 98 -12.28 -4.68 -6.45
C LEU A 98 -12.37 -3.36 -5.67
N ASN A 99 -12.13 -2.21 -6.30
CA ASN A 99 -12.04 -0.90 -5.65
C ASN A 99 -11.04 -0.85 -4.49
N LEU A 100 -9.92 -1.56 -4.61
CA LEU A 100 -8.85 -1.58 -3.63
C LEU A 100 -7.71 -0.67 -4.07
N VAL A 101 -7.14 0.06 -3.12
CA VAL A 101 -5.94 0.88 -3.30
C VAL A 101 -4.70 0.00 -3.19
N TYR A 102 -3.61 0.37 -3.87
CA TYR A 102 -2.33 -0.27 -3.65
C TYR A 102 -1.34 0.68 -2.96
N ASP A 103 -0.86 0.29 -1.76
CA ASP A 103 0.15 1.05 -1.01
C ASP A 103 1.55 0.62 -1.45
N ILE A 104 2.32 1.58 -1.97
CA ILE A 104 3.69 1.39 -2.47
C ILE A 104 4.66 1.58 -1.30
N LEU A 105 5.19 0.49 -0.74
CA LEU A 105 6.18 0.51 0.33
C LEU A 105 7.56 0.18 -0.22
N ILE A 106 8.37 1.20 -0.43
CA ILE A 106 9.69 1.13 -1.09
C ILE A 106 10.73 1.97 -0.37
N TYR A 107 12.00 1.78 -0.75
CA TYR A 107 13.07 2.75 -0.53
C TYR A 107 13.26 3.63 -1.78
N GLU A 108 13.95 4.76 -1.63
CA GLU A 108 14.21 5.74 -2.70
C GLU A 108 14.88 5.13 -3.95
N ARG A 109 15.72 4.09 -3.78
CA ARG A 109 16.38 3.41 -4.89
C ARG A 109 15.41 2.69 -5.84
N GLN A 110 14.22 2.35 -5.35
CA GLN A 110 13.19 1.64 -6.11
C GLN A 110 12.17 2.61 -6.76
N LEU A 111 12.30 3.93 -6.52
CA LEU A 111 11.32 4.92 -6.94
C LEU A 111 11.14 4.98 -8.46
N SER A 112 12.24 4.90 -9.24
CA SER A 112 12.17 4.91 -10.71
C SER A 112 11.32 3.74 -11.25
N ALA A 113 11.54 2.52 -10.73
CA ALA A 113 10.73 1.37 -11.11
C ALA A 113 9.27 1.51 -10.68
N SER A 114 9.02 2.17 -9.55
CA SER A 114 7.67 2.39 -9.06
C SER A 114 6.91 3.44 -9.88
N ILE A 115 7.58 4.44 -10.44
CA ILE A 115 6.98 5.40 -11.38
C ILE A 115 6.55 4.66 -12.66
N GLU A 116 7.45 3.87 -13.25
CA GLU A 116 7.14 3.05 -14.43
C GLU A 116 5.95 2.10 -14.17
N PHE A 117 5.89 1.54 -12.96
CA PHE A 117 4.78 0.68 -12.54
C PHE A 117 3.45 1.42 -12.43
N VAL A 118 3.43 2.61 -11.84
CA VAL A 118 2.21 3.44 -11.74
C VAL A 118 1.71 3.81 -13.12
N ASP A 119 2.60 4.16 -14.05
CA ASP A 119 2.25 4.50 -15.44
C ASP A 119 1.60 3.33 -16.19
N GLN A 120 1.90 2.08 -15.81
CA GLN A 120 1.26 0.88 -16.39
C GLN A 120 -0.14 0.62 -15.84
N HIS A 121 -0.53 1.26 -14.74
CA HIS A 121 -1.83 1.07 -14.08
C HIS A 121 -2.56 2.41 -13.87
N PRO A 122 -2.86 3.17 -14.95
CA PRO A 122 -3.37 4.55 -14.85
C PRO A 122 -4.74 4.68 -14.16
N ASP A 123 -5.47 3.59 -14.06
CA ASP A 123 -6.81 3.57 -13.45
C ASP A 123 -6.82 3.02 -12.02
N LEU A 124 -5.67 2.68 -11.46
CA LEU A 124 -5.55 2.20 -10.08
C LEU A 124 -5.13 3.37 -9.17
N VAL A 125 -5.70 3.41 -7.98
CA VAL A 125 -5.31 4.39 -6.97
C VAL A 125 -4.12 3.85 -6.18
N PHE A 126 -3.09 4.69 -6.03
CA PHE A 126 -1.87 4.38 -5.30
C PHE A 126 -1.66 5.30 -4.12
N VAL A 127 -1.03 4.78 -3.08
CA VAL A 127 -0.49 5.55 -1.95
C VAL A 127 1.01 5.28 -1.87
N LEU A 128 1.83 6.32 -1.86
CA LEU A 128 3.27 6.20 -1.66
C LEU A 128 3.59 6.29 -0.17
N ASP A 129 3.90 5.16 0.45
CA ASP A 129 4.22 5.08 1.87
C ASP A 129 5.53 5.82 2.20
N HIS A 130 5.47 6.64 3.25
CA HIS A 130 6.66 7.31 3.82
C HIS A 130 7.49 8.10 2.80
N VAL A 131 6.85 8.58 1.71
CA VAL A 131 7.53 9.32 0.62
C VAL A 131 8.76 8.56 0.07
N ALA A 132 8.63 7.20 -0.09
CA ALA A 132 9.73 6.32 -0.49
C ALA A 132 10.98 6.35 0.43
N LYS A 133 10.83 6.76 1.68
CA LYS A 133 11.89 6.79 2.72
C LYS A 133 13.19 7.45 2.26
N PRO A 134 13.16 8.72 1.82
CA PRO A 134 14.36 9.41 1.35
C PRO A 134 15.42 9.50 2.44
N ARG A 135 16.69 9.41 2.08
CA ARG A 135 17.82 9.54 3.01
C ARG A 135 18.04 11.00 3.41
N ILE A 136 17.17 11.51 4.30
CA ILE A 136 17.16 12.92 4.72
C ILE A 136 18.50 13.37 5.28
N LYS A 137 19.19 12.51 6.06
CA LYS A 137 20.51 12.82 6.62
C LYS A 137 21.59 13.08 5.58
N ASP A 138 21.44 12.49 4.38
CA ASP A 138 22.39 12.61 3.29
C ASP A 138 22.02 13.77 2.35
N ALA A 139 21.02 14.58 2.69
CA ALA A 139 20.47 15.67 1.87
C ALA A 139 20.04 15.25 0.45
N LEU A 140 19.68 13.98 0.27
CA LEU A 140 19.27 13.42 -1.04
C LEU A 140 17.81 13.65 -1.38
N PHE A 141 17.03 14.21 -0.45
CA PHE A 141 15.60 14.46 -0.62
C PHE A 141 15.31 15.30 -1.88
N ASP A 142 16.01 16.39 -2.05
CA ASP A 142 15.85 17.30 -3.19
C ASP A 142 16.23 16.65 -4.53
N LYS A 143 17.21 15.74 -4.54
CA LYS A 143 17.65 15.06 -5.74
C LYS A 143 16.62 14.02 -6.18
N VAL A 144 16.11 13.22 -5.25
CA VAL A 144 15.07 12.20 -5.50
C VAL A 144 13.80 12.85 -6.07
N LEU A 145 13.36 13.97 -5.51
CA LEU A 145 12.20 14.69 -6.02
C LEU A 145 12.45 15.32 -7.39
N ARG A 146 13.61 15.92 -7.64
CA ARG A 146 13.92 16.57 -8.92
C ARG A 146 14.14 15.58 -10.06
N ASP A 147 14.81 14.46 -9.79
CA ASP A 147 15.16 13.49 -10.82
C ASP A 147 13.97 12.60 -11.23
N ASN A 148 12.92 12.51 -10.38
CA ASN A 148 11.79 11.60 -10.57
C ASN A 148 10.42 12.29 -10.64
N CYS A 149 10.32 13.58 -10.36
CA CYS A 149 9.08 14.33 -10.53
C CYS A 149 9.08 15.09 -11.85
N THR A 150 8.55 14.50 -12.90
CA THR A 150 8.07 15.27 -14.05
C THR A 150 6.83 16.06 -13.58
N PRO A 151 6.72 17.38 -13.79
CA PRO A 151 5.53 18.14 -13.41
C PRO A 151 4.30 17.54 -14.08
N GLY A 152 3.42 16.92 -13.30
CA GLY A 152 2.16 16.32 -13.77
C GLY A 152 1.88 14.90 -13.29
N ALA A 153 2.84 14.19 -12.69
CA ALA A 153 2.67 12.75 -12.45
C ALA A 153 2.15 12.35 -11.05
N ILE A 154 2.30 13.15 -10.01
CA ILE A 154 1.80 12.74 -8.67
C ILE A 154 1.42 13.97 -7.84
N MET A 155 0.23 14.49 -8.03
CA MET A 155 -0.56 15.18 -6.99
C MET A 155 -2.05 15.16 -7.43
N PRO A 156 -2.93 14.46 -6.73
CA PRO A 156 -4.36 14.77 -6.84
C PRO A 156 -4.63 16.11 -6.16
N PRO A 157 -5.69 16.83 -6.60
CA PRO A 157 -6.11 18.10 -6.03
C PRO A 157 -6.50 17.98 -4.56
#